data_e098cf698c4b4cdfff94ac3a24273eb8
#
_entry.id   e098cf698c4b4cdfff94ac3a24273eb8
#
_cell.length_a   1.000
_cell.length_b   1.000
_cell.length_c   1.000
_cell.angle_alpha   90.00
_cell.angle_beta   90.00
_cell.angle_gamma   90.00
#
_symmetry.space_group_name_H-M   'P 1'
#
loop_
_entity.id
_entity.type
_entity.pdbx_description
1 polymer ?
#
loop_
_entity_poly.entity_id
_entity_poly.type
_entity_poly.pdbx_seq_one_letter_code
_entity_poly.pdbx_strand_id
1 'polypeptide(L)'
;MKDPLLNSLIYVSRYYGLANSPEALVNGLPLSDGKLTPFLLPRAAERAGLVAKENRAELENISSLILPAILVLKGGDSCVLNSINAETREAEVTTLESGMVPISIPLEDLLEQYTGRYFLVKKQFRFDERSPEVLKTNEGHWFWSTLWQSKRIYRDVLIASLLINLFAVAAPLFTRLVYDKVVPNLAFETLWVLASGIFVVFLFDFILKSLRNYFIDVAGKKSDILISSKLFSKVMGIRMESKPPSVGAFARHLQEFESIREFFTSATVSALIDLPFAILFLVIIWLMAGDLVYVPMVGVVILIVHSLLIQGPLRRSIEEGSRLASQKYANLIESLAGLETVKMLSAQSQFQYRWEEAVAHMANWNIKSRRITDSIQNAAGFVQQSSNVGMIILGVYLIAEGELTMGGLIAATMLSGRAIGPLVQLSLLSTRYNQAKSSMTIINQVMEMPDEQ
;
A
#
# COMPACT_ATOMS: atom_id res chain seq x y z
N MET A 1 -32.81 -21.97 20.57
CA MET A 1 -31.34 -22.02 20.48
C MET A 1 -30.74 -21.23 21.67
N LYS A 2 -29.94 -21.87 22.53
CA LYS A 2 -29.32 -21.19 23.69
C LYS A 2 -28.00 -20.52 23.28
N ASP A 3 -28.08 -19.52 22.40
CA ASP A 3 -26.94 -18.72 21.98
C ASP A 3 -27.13 -17.27 22.46
N PRO A 4 -26.46 -16.84 23.53
CA PRO A 4 -26.66 -15.51 24.11
C PRO A 4 -26.34 -14.38 23.14
N LEU A 5 -25.20 -14.48 22.40
CA LEU A 5 -24.78 -13.44 21.46
C LEU A 5 -25.72 -13.31 20.29
N LEU A 6 -26.21 -14.42 19.74
CA LEU A 6 -27.18 -14.39 18.64
C LEU A 6 -28.48 -13.76 19.10
N ASN A 7 -28.99 -14.13 20.29
CA ASN A 7 -30.22 -13.56 20.83
C ASN A 7 -30.07 -12.06 21.14
N SER A 8 -28.96 -11.63 21.68
CA SER A 8 -28.65 -10.21 21.88
C SER A 8 -28.62 -9.44 20.53
N LEU A 9 -28.07 -10.02 19.48
CA LEU A 9 -28.10 -9.42 18.14
C LEU A 9 -29.51 -9.34 17.57
N ILE A 10 -30.34 -10.38 17.75
CA ILE A 10 -31.74 -10.40 17.32
C ILE A 10 -32.53 -9.34 18.05
N TYR A 11 -32.33 -9.17 19.37
CA TYR A 11 -32.99 -8.13 20.15
C TYR A 11 -32.66 -6.74 19.60
N VAL A 12 -31.39 -6.45 19.40
CA VAL A 12 -30.96 -5.16 18.83
C VAL A 12 -31.50 -4.97 17.40
N SER A 13 -31.52 -6.04 16.59
CA SER A 13 -32.13 -6.00 15.25
C SER A 13 -33.60 -5.59 15.30
N ARG A 14 -34.39 -6.18 16.21
CA ARG A 14 -35.80 -5.81 16.43
C ARG A 14 -35.94 -4.38 16.96
N TYR A 15 -35.05 -3.94 17.84
CA TYR A 15 -35.05 -2.56 18.34
C TYR A 15 -34.92 -1.55 17.19
N TYR A 16 -34.12 -1.87 16.16
CA TYR A 16 -34.01 -1.05 14.95
C TYR A 16 -35.09 -1.33 13.88
N GLY A 17 -36.13 -2.12 14.19
CA GLY A 17 -37.23 -2.43 13.28
C GLY A 17 -36.86 -3.40 12.16
N LEU A 18 -35.82 -4.21 12.33
CA LEU A 18 -35.38 -5.20 11.36
C LEU A 18 -35.79 -6.61 11.83
N ALA A 19 -36.69 -7.28 11.07
CA ALA A 19 -37.13 -8.64 11.38
C ALA A 19 -36.21 -9.65 10.68
N ASN A 20 -35.29 -10.24 11.43
CA ASN A 20 -34.36 -11.26 10.94
C ASN A 20 -34.63 -12.60 11.66
N SER A 21 -34.56 -13.72 10.94
CA SER A 21 -34.60 -15.05 11.58
C SER A 21 -33.22 -15.43 12.10
N PRO A 22 -33.14 -16.17 13.22
CA PRO A 22 -31.84 -16.63 13.77
C PRO A 22 -31.01 -17.39 12.74
N GLU A 23 -31.63 -18.24 11.94
CA GLU A 23 -31.00 -19.08 10.94
C GLU A 23 -30.39 -18.22 9.83
N ALA A 24 -31.06 -17.17 9.38
CA ALA A 24 -30.57 -16.28 8.33
C ALA A 24 -29.28 -15.53 8.73
N LEU A 25 -29.16 -15.20 10.03
CA LEU A 25 -27.99 -14.48 10.54
C LEU A 25 -26.73 -15.34 10.66
N VAL A 26 -26.88 -16.64 10.90
CA VAL A 26 -25.76 -17.56 11.15
C VAL A 26 -25.48 -18.54 10.01
N ASN A 27 -26.34 -18.61 8.99
CA ASN A 27 -26.19 -19.55 7.89
C ASN A 27 -24.83 -19.37 7.18
N GLY A 28 -24.02 -20.44 7.11
CA GLY A 28 -22.70 -20.42 6.48
C GLY A 28 -21.59 -19.69 7.27
N LEU A 29 -21.85 -19.30 8.54
CA LEU A 29 -20.77 -18.85 9.43
C LEU A 29 -20.13 -20.04 10.14
N PRO A 30 -18.80 -20.05 10.34
CA PRO A 30 -18.09 -21.10 11.07
C PRO A 30 -18.32 -20.95 12.58
N LEU A 31 -19.45 -21.49 13.06
CA LEU A 31 -19.84 -21.44 14.47
C LEU A 31 -18.95 -22.36 15.32
N SER A 32 -18.60 -21.93 16.53
CA SER A 32 -17.93 -22.78 17.52
C SER A 32 -18.96 -23.41 18.42
N ASP A 33 -19.02 -24.75 18.48
CA ASP A 33 -20.03 -25.50 19.24
C ASP A 33 -21.48 -25.08 18.96
N GLY A 34 -21.75 -24.65 17.72
CA GLY A 34 -23.08 -24.19 17.29
C GLY A 34 -23.48 -22.82 17.85
N LYS A 35 -22.54 -22.05 18.44
CA LYS A 35 -22.77 -20.70 18.99
C LYS A 35 -22.00 -19.64 18.24
N LEU A 36 -22.57 -18.44 18.19
CA LEU A 36 -21.94 -17.25 17.64
C LEU A 36 -20.83 -16.77 18.57
N THR A 37 -19.64 -16.55 18.04
CA THR A 37 -18.51 -16.00 18.80
C THR A 37 -18.42 -14.48 18.65
N PRO A 38 -17.82 -13.76 19.62
CA PRO A 38 -17.60 -12.31 19.51
C PRO A 38 -16.91 -11.90 18.20
N PHE A 39 -16.00 -12.73 17.70
CA PHE A 39 -15.28 -12.49 16.43
C PHE A 39 -16.21 -12.50 15.20
N LEU A 40 -17.26 -13.32 15.23
CA LEU A 40 -18.21 -13.46 14.12
C LEU A 40 -19.40 -12.50 14.25
N LEU A 41 -19.59 -11.87 15.40
CA LEU A 41 -20.71 -10.96 15.64
C LEU A 41 -20.82 -9.82 14.59
N PRO A 42 -19.72 -9.15 14.18
CA PRO A 42 -19.81 -8.12 13.14
C PRO A 42 -20.35 -8.64 11.80
N ARG A 43 -19.96 -9.87 11.40
CA ARG A 43 -20.43 -10.50 10.16
C ARG A 43 -21.90 -10.88 10.25
N ALA A 44 -22.35 -11.38 11.40
CA ALA A 44 -23.75 -11.68 11.63
C ALA A 44 -24.61 -10.40 11.67
N ALA A 45 -24.09 -9.31 12.26
CA ALA A 45 -24.74 -8.02 12.30
C ALA A 45 -24.90 -7.40 10.89
N GLU A 46 -23.91 -7.55 10.03
CA GLU A 46 -23.97 -7.07 8.64
C GLU A 46 -25.11 -7.74 7.87
N ARG A 47 -25.34 -9.04 8.08
CA ARG A 47 -26.48 -9.77 7.51
C ARG A 47 -27.82 -9.30 8.06
N ALA A 48 -27.82 -8.83 9.32
CA ALA A 48 -29.00 -8.21 9.92
C ALA A 48 -29.27 -6.78 9.38
N GLY A 49 -28.43 -6.24 8.49
CA GLY A 49 -28.51 -4.83 8.09
C GLY A 49 -27.99 -3.86 9.17
N LEU A 50 -27.15 -4.36 10.07
CA LEU A 50 -26.54 -3.62 11.17
C LEU A 50 -25.03 -3.58 11.02
N VAL A 51 -24.38 -2.57 11.60
CA VAL A 51 -22.93 -2.51 11.76
C VAL A 51 -22.61 -2.68 13.23
N ALA A 52 -21.84 -3.71 13.58
CA ALA A 52 -21.36 -3.94 14.94
C ALA A 52 -19.85 -3.67 15.00
N LYS A 53 -19.43 -2.83 15.94
CA LYS A 53 -18.03 -2.50 16.18
C LYS A 53 -17.64 -2.86 17.59
N GLU A 54 -16.62 -3.71 17.74
CA GLU A 54 -16.06 -4.06 19.05
C GLU A 54 -15.26 -2.89 19.62
N ASN A 55 -15.52 -2.56 20.90
CA ASN A 55 -14.81 -1.58 21.69
C ASN A 55 -14.48 -2.16 23.06
N ARG A 56 -13.53 -1.51 23.76
CA ARG A 56 -13.18 -1.84 25.15
C ARG A 56 -13.27 -0.59 26.00
N ALA A 57 -14.03 -0.64 27.05
CA ALA A 57 -14.13 0.40 28.06
C ALA A 57 -14.67 -0.18 29.35
N GLU A 58 -14.43 0.47 30.47
CA GLU A 58 -15.10 0.23 31.74
C GLU A 58 -16.58 0.62 31.61
N LEU A 59 -17.47 -0.07 32.32
CA LEU A 59 -18.91 0.08 32.19
C LEU A 59 -19.37 1.53 32.48
N GLU A 60 -18.72 2.19 33.42
CA GLU A 60 -19.00 3.56 33.83
C GLU A 60 -18.62 4.59 32.74
N ASN A 61 -17.70 4.24 31.84
CA ASN A 61 -17.25 5.09 30.73
C ASN A 61 -18.06 4.93 29.45
N ILE A 62 -19.09 4.07 29.46
CA ILE A 62 -20.00 3.89 28.33
C ILE A 62 -21.05 5.01 28.32
N SER A 63 -20.98 5.89 27.33
CA SER A 63 -21.92 7.00 27.20
C SER A 63 -23.35 6.48 26.91
N SER A 64 -24.34 7.06 27.61
CA SER A 64 -25.77 6.77 27.37
C SER A 64 -26.22 7.07 25.94
N LEU A 65 -25.53 7.96 25.23
CA LEU A 65 -25.83 8.36 23.85
C LEU A 65 -25.56 7.26 22.80
N ILE A 66 -24.82 6.22 23.17
CA ILE A 66 -24.42 5.13 22.24
C ILE A 66 -25.18 3.82 22.46
N LEU A 67 -26.12 3.81 23.39
CA LEU A 67 -26.97 2.65 23.70
C LEU A 67 -28.11 2.50 22.65
N PRO A 68 -28.61 1.28 22.42
CA PRO A 68 -28.25 0.02 23.09
C PRO A 68 -26.94 -0.57 22.61
N ALA A 69 -26.19 -1.24 23.52
CA ALA A 69 -24.92 -1.90 23.25
C ALA A 69 -24.94 -3.35 23.73
N ILE A 70 -24.26 -4.27 23.02
CA ILE A 70 -24.14 -5.68 23.44
C ILE A 70 -22.87 -5.80 24.28
N LEU A 71 -23.03 -6.18 25.57
CA LEU A 71 -21.93 -6.45 26.48
C LEU A 71 -21.55 -7.94 26.42
N VAL A 72 -20.26 -8.23 26.46
CA VAL A 72 -19.74 -9.58 26.58
C VAL A 72 -19.47 -9.88 28.06
N LEU A 73 -20.11 -10.92 28.58
CA LEU A 73 -19.99 -11.35 29.96
C LEU A 73 -19.02 -12.52 30.12
N LYS A 74 -18.59 -12.78 31.36
CA LYS A 74 -17.79 -13.94 31.71
C LYS A 74 -18.58 -15.23 31.44
N GLY A 75 -17.87 -16.32 31.09
CA GLY A 75 -18.54 -17.59 30.78
C GLY A 75 -19.07 -17.72 29.35
N GLY A 76 -18.90 -16.69 28.49
CA GLY A 76 -19.39 -16.71 27.10
C GLY A 76 -20.84 -16.23 26.96
N ASP A 77 -21.40 -15.64 28.01
CA ASP A 77 -22.71 -15.01 28.01
C ASP A 77 -22.66 -13.58 27.47
N SER A 78 -23.83 -13.02 27.19
CA SER A 78 -23.98 -11.63 26.73
C SER A 78 -25.31 -11.05 27.18
N CYS A 79 -25.33 -9.73 27.33
CA CYS A 79 -26.56 -8.98 27.54
C CYS A 79 -26.60 -7.72 26.66
N VAL A 80 -27.75 -7.19 26.45
CA VAL A 80 -27.95 -5.89 25.81
C VAL A 80 -28.15 -4.85 26.90
N LEU A 81 -27.27 -3.86 26.96
CA LEU A 81 -27.38 -2.70 27.83
C LEU A 81 -28.26 -1.65 27.14
N ASN A 82 -29.44 -1.38 27.70
CA ASN A 82 -30.41 -0.43 27.16
C ASN A 82 -30.23 0.98 27.72
N SER A 83 -30.06 1.08 29.06
CA SER A 83 -29.83 2.37 29.73
C SER A 83 -29.00 2.19 31.01
N ILE A 84 -28.32 3.26 31.42
CA ILE A 84 -27.61 3.34 32.70
C ILE A 84 -28.17 4.57 33.44
N ASN A 85 -28.64 4.35 34.64
CA ASN A 85 -29.03 5.45 35.53
C ASN A 85 -27.90 5.67 36.55
N ALA A 86 -27.18 6.77 36.37
CA ALA A 86 -26.06 7.12 37.23
C ALA A 86 -26.50 7.53 38.67
N GLU A 87 -27.75 8.00 38.85
CA GLU A 87 -28.27 8.45 40.15
C GLU A 87 -28.67 7.26 41.02
N THR A 88 -29.35 6.25 40.45
CA THR A 88 -29.76 5.06 41.20
C THR A 88 -28.75 3.93 41.19
N ARG A 89 -27.64 4.07 40.43
CA ARG A 89 -26.64 3.02 40.17
C ARG A 89 -27.25 1.71 39.66
N GLU A 90 -28.23 1.81 38.81
CA GLU A 90 -28.90 0.69 38.17
C GLU A 90 -28.64 0.72 36.64
N ALA A 91 -28.52 -0.47 36.06
CA ALA A 91 -28.45 -0.64 34.62
C ALA A 91 -29.67 -1.45 34.14
N GLU A 92 -30.33 -0.97 33.11
CA GLU A 92 -31.39 -1.70 32.44
C GLU A 92 -30.76 -2.60 31.37
N VAL A 93 -30.84 -3.90 31.57
CA VAL A 93 -30.27 -4.91 30.70
C VAL A 93 -31.31 -5.91 30.21
N THR A 94 -31.04 -6.44 29.03
CA THR A 94 -31.83 -7.55 28.46
C THR A 94 -30.96 -8.76 28.31
N THR A 95 -31.33 -9.87 28.94
CA THR A 95 -30.57 -11.13 28.90
C THR A 95 -31.43 -12.26 28.30
N LEU A 96 -30.78 -13.37 27.95
CA LEU A 96 -31.50 -14.57 27.51
C LEU A 96 -32.35 -15.16 28.69
N GLU A 97 -31.84 -15.07 29.91
CA GLU A 97 -32.50 -15.59 31.12
C GLU A 97 -33.78 -14.81 31.48
N SER A 98 -33.78 -13.49 31.20
CA SER A 98 -34.98 -12.65 31.40
C SER A 98 -36.05 -12.86 30.31
N GLY A 99 -35.85 -13.83 29.41
CA GLY A 99 -36.80 -14.04 28.29
C GLY A 99 -36.78 -12.90 27.28
N MET A 100 -35.67 -12.17 27.18
CA MET A 100 -35.48 -10.99 26.32
C MET A 100 -36.40 -9.80 26.69
N VAL A 101 -36.75 -9.69 27.98
CA VAL A 101 -37.43 -8.55 28.56
C VAL A 101 -36.42 -7.69 29.31
N PRO A 102 -36.46 -6.34 29.20
CA PRO A 102 -35.59 -5.46 29.97
C PRO A 102 -35.85 -5.62 31.50
N ILE A 103 -34.76 -5.75 32.24
CA ILE A 103 -34.75 -5.83 33.71
C ILE A 103 -33.72 -4.83 34.26
N SER A 104 -34.05 -4.21 35.41
CA SER A 104 -33.11 -3.38 36.15
C SER A 104 -32.27 -4.23 37.08
N ILE A 105 -30.98 -4.14 37.02
CA ILE A 105 -30.01 -4.79 37.90
C ILE A 105 -29.05 -3.78 38.49
N PRO A 106 -28.52 -4.00 39.73
CA PRO A 106 -27.49 -3.16 40.30
C PRO A 106 -26.27 -3.13 39.41
N LEU A 107 -25.63 -1.96 39.28
CA LEU A 107 -24.44 -1.79 38.44
C LEU A 107 -23.26 -2.64 38.93
N GLU A 108 -23.19 -2.92 40.20
CA GLU A 108 -22.15 -3.72 40.86
C GLU A 108 -22.20 -5.19 40.39
N ASP A 109 -23.39 -5.77 40.30
CA ASP A 109 -23.59 -7.15 39.85
C ASP A 109 -23.21 -7.31 38.36
N LEU A 110 -23.48 -6.27 37.55
CA LEU A 110 -23.09 -6.25 36.14
C LEU A 110 -21.57 -6.09 35.98
N LEU A 111 -20.93 -5.27 36.81
CA LEU A 111 -19.47 -5.08 36.80
C LEU A 111 -18.70 -6.37 37.12
N GLU A 112 -19.19 -7.20 38.04
CA GLU A 112 -18.56 -8.47 38.36
C GLU A 112 -18.55 -9.45 37.19
N GLN A 113 -19.56 -9.39 36.32
CA GLN A 113 -19.71 -10.31 35.18
C GLN A 113 -19.14 -9.75 33.89
N TYR A 114 -18.97 -8.44 33.77
CA TYR A 114 -18.50 -7.77 32.56
C TYR A 114 -17.03 -8.05 32.26
N THR A 115 -16.71 -8.30 30.98
CA THR A 115 -15.33 -8.59 30.51
C THR A 115 -14.54 -7.37 30.05
N GLY A 116 -15.12 -6.17 30.11
CA GLY A 116 -14.52 -4.97 29.53
C GLY A 116 -14.72 -4.82 28.00
N ARG A 117 -15.42 -5.77 27.36
CA ARG A 117 -15.65 -5.78 25.90
C ARG A 117 -17.13 -5.56 25.59
N TYR A 118 -17.42 -4.66 24.67
CA TYR A 118 -18.78 -4.40 24.21
C TYR A 118 -18.84 -4.12 22.72
N PHE A 119 -20.00 -4.35 22.12
CA PHE A 119 -20.24 -4.06 20.73
C PHE A 119 -21.24 -2.90 20.60
N LEU A 120 -20.80 -1.87 19.91
CA LEU A 120 -21.69 -0.82 19.43
C LEU A 120 -22.38 -1.33 18.17
N VAL A 121 -23.70 -1.38 18.22
CA VAL A 121 -24.51 -1.85 17.10
C VAL A 121 -25.40 -0.70 16.62
N LYS A 122 -25.29 -0.39 15.34
CA LYS A 122 -26.08 0.66 14.68
C LYS A 122 -26.70 0.13 13.40
N LYS A 123 -27.84 0.69 13.00
CA LYS A 123 -28.45 0.38 11.71
C LYS A 123 -27.50 0.76 10.59
N GLN A 124 -27.26 -0.17 9.66
CA GLN A 124 -26.52 0.14 8.44
C GLN A 124 -27.37 1.11 7.62
N PHE A 125 -26.83 2.27 7.34
CA PHE A 125 -27.50 3.23 6.48
C PHE A 125 -27.42 2.70 5.05
N ARG A 126 -28.55 2.22 4.50
CA ARG A 126 -28.69 1.91 3.08
C ARG A 126 -29.51 3.03 2.45
N PHE A 127 -29.00 3.61 1.36
CA PHE A 127 -29.81 4.55 0.59
C PHE A 127 -31.01 3.78 -0.01
N ASP A 128 -32.20 4.30 0.21
CA ASP A 128 -33.42 3.81 -0.47
C ASP A 128 -33.24 4.06 -1.98
N GLU A 129 -33.60 3.07 -2.82
CA GLU A 129 -33.58 3.20 -4.29
C GLU A 129 -34.43 4.35 -4.80
N ARG A 130 -35.29 4.90 -3.96
CA ARG A 130 -36.14 6.09 -4.23
C ARG A 130 -35.42 7.41 -3.92
N SER A 131 -34.20 7.39 -3.41
CA SER A 131 -33.41 8.60 -3.15
C SER A 131 -32.89 9.14 -4.49
N PRO A 132 -33.07 10.45 -4.79
CA PRO A 132 -32.60 11.00 -6.05
C PRO A 132 -31.10 10.79 -6.21
N GLU A 133 -30.64 10.48 -7.44
CA GLU A 133 -29.26 10.16 -7.80
C GLU A 133 -28.20 11.18 -7.35
N VAL A 134 -28.62 12.36 -6.94
CA VAL A 134 -27.79 13.46 -6.44
C VAL A 134 -27.04 13.10 -5.13
N LEU A 135 -27.47 12.08 -4.39
CA LEU A 135 -26.86 11.63 -3.13
C LEU A 135 -26.09 10.32 -3.23
N LYS A 136 -25.90 9.79 -4.43
CA LYS A 136 -24.88 8.76 -4.62
C LYS A 136 -23.54 9.43 -4.30
N THR A 137 -23.07 9.27 -3.05
CA THR A 137 -21.66 9.47 -2.75
C THR A 137 -20.89 8.74 -3.83
N ASN A 138 -20.16 9.49 -4.65
CA ASN A 138 -19.18 8.94 -5.57
C ASN A 138 -18.41 7.91 -4.74
N GLU A 139 -18.73 6.65 -4.89
CA GLU A 139 -17.84 5.58 -4.44
C GLU A 139 -16.61 5.77 -5.27
N GLY A 140 -15.67 6.54 -4.73
CA GLY A 140 -14.41 6.86 -5.37
C GLY A 140 -13.81 5.53 -5.82
N HIS A 141 -13.18 5.52 -6.96
CA HIS A 141 -12.53 4.35 -7.54
C HIS A 141 -11.97 3.45 -6.43
N TRP A 142 -12.41 2.18 -6.38
CA TRP A 142 -12.18 1.20 -5.29
C TRP A 142 -10.75 1.19 -4.76
N PHE A 143 -9.78 1.45 -5.63
CA PHE A 143 -8.35 1.51 -5.34
C PHE A 143 -7.93 2.85 -4.72
N TRP A 144 -8.26 3.98 -5.37
CA TRP A 144 -7.83 5.32 -4.93
C TRP A 144 -8.44 5.73 -3.60
N SER A 145 -9.71 5.37 -3.34
CA SER A 145 -10.36 5.65 -2.06
C SER A 145 -9.64 4.99 -0.89
N THR A 146 -9.08 3.78 -1.09
CA THR A 146 -8.33 3.06 -0.07
C THR A 146 -6.96 3.70 0.20
N LEU A 147 -6.26 4.16 -0.85
CA LEU A 147 -4.98 4.84 -0.70
C LEU A 147 -5.13 6.19 0.04
N TRP A 148 -6.17 6.97 -0.27
CA TRP A 148 -6.43 8.25 0.39
C TRP A 148 -6.69 8.14 1.89
N GLN A 149 -7.10 6.99 2.39
CA GLN A 149 -7.24 6.74 3.83
C GLN A 149 -5.89 6.86 4.57
N SER A 150 -4.78 6.63 3.88
CA SER A 150 -3.43 6.71 4.43
C SER A 150 -2.75 8.07 4.22
N LYS A 151 -3.48 9.12 3.79
CA LYS A 151 -2.93 10.45 3.45
C LYS A 151 -2.06 11.10 4.55
N ARG A 152 -2.36 10.82 5.82
CA ARG A 152 -1.55 11.33 6.95
C ARG A 152 -0.15 10.73 6.94
N ILE A 153 -0.03 9.43 6.68
CA ILE A 153 1.26 8.74 6.62
C ILE A 153 2.07 9.26 5.43
N TYR A 154 1.46 9.43 4.25
CA TYR A 154 2.14 10.00 3.09
C TYR A 154 2.62 11.42 3.31
N ARG A 155 1.89 12.27 4.05
CA ARG A 155 2.36 13.60 4.46
C ARG A 155 3.63 13.50 5.33
N ASP A 156 3.64 12.60 6.31
CA ASP A 156 4.78 12.44 7.21
C ASP A 156 6.01 11.88 6.45
N VAL A 157 5.80 11.02 5.46
CA VAL A 157 6.83 10.57 4.51
C VAL A 157 7.38 11.72 3.67
N LEU A 158 6.52 12.63 3.19
CA LEU A 158 6.96 13.83 2.44
C LEU A 158 7.86 14.73 3.30
N ILE A 159 7.49 14.97 4.56
CA ILE A 159 8.29 15.77 5.49
C ILE A 159 9.64 15.09 5.75
N ALA A 160 9.65 13.79 6.01
CA ALA A 160 10.89 13.03 6.18
C ALA A 160 11.78 13.11 4.94
N SER A 161 11.21 12.96 3.73
CA SER A 161 11.96 13.07 2.47
C SER A 161 12.52 14.46 2.23
N LEU A 162 11.79 15.52 2.60
CA LEU A 162 12.31 16.89 2.54
C LEU A 162 13.56 17.03 3.41
N LEU A 163 13.52 16.56 4.65
CA LEU A 163 14.67 16.63 5.57
C LEU A 163 15.86 15.77 5.08
N ILE A 164 15.59 14.56 4.59
CA ILE A 164 16.61 13.66 4.02
C ILE A 164 17.32 14.35 2.84
N ASN A 165 16.59 14.98 1.93
CA ASN A 165 17.16 15.65 0.78
C ASN A 165 17.90 16.95 1.18
N LEU A 166 17.45 17.64 2.24
CA LEU A 166 18.19 18.76 2.80
C LEU A 166 19.52 18.29 3.43
N PHE A 167 19.50 17.22 4.22
CA PHE A 167 20.71 16.64 4.81
C PHE A 167 21.66 16.08 3.75
N ALA A 168 21.13 15.67 2.60
CA ALA A 168 21.95 15.22 1.47
C ALA A 168 22.93 16.30 0.95
N VAL A 169 22.62 17.57 1.15
CA VAL A 169 23.50 18.69 0.75
C VAL A 169 24.66 18.88 1.75
N ALA A 170 24.55 18.39 2.97
CA ALA A 170 25.54 18.60 4.01
C ALA A 170 26.93 18.01 3.65
N ALA A 171 26.97 16.81 3.04
CA ALA A 171 28.24 16.18 2.65
C ALA A 171 29.02 16.98 1.58
N PRO A 172 28.41 17.44 0.47
CA PRO A 172 29.06 18.34 -0.49
C PRO A 172 29.52 19.65 0.16
N LEU A 173 28.72 20.27 1.03
CA LEU A 173 29.14 21.50 1.72
C LEU A 173 30.30 21.27 2.68
N PHE A 174 30.27 20.16 3.43
CA PHE A 174 31.41 19.77 4.26
C PHE A 174 32.69 19.64 3.43
N THR A 175 32.63 18.90 2.32
CA THR A 175 33.77 18.70 1.43
C THR A 175 34.28 20.03 0.88
N ARG A 176 33.39 20.91 0.43
CA ARG A 176 33.77 22.25 -0.02
C ARG A 176 34.51 23.02 1.05
N LEU A 177 33.99 23.09 2.27
CA LEU A 177 34.62 23.83 3.37
C LEU A 177 35.98 23.26 3.76
N VAL A 178 36.11 21.93 3.72
CA VAL A 178 37.40 21.29 4.00
C VAL A 178 38.44 21.67 2.97
N TYR A 179 38.15 21.56 1.67
CA TYR A 179 39.11 21.86 0.61
C TYR A 179 39.41 23.36 0.44
N ASP A 180 38.42 24.22 0.67
CA ASP A 180 38.57 25.66 0.49
C ASP A 180 39.16 26.38 1.71
N LYS A 181 38.90 25.88 2.93
CA LYS A 181 39.30 26.59 4.16
C LYS A 181 40.22 25.79 5.07
N VAL A 182 39.96 24.50 5.26
CA VAL A 182 40.73 23.69 6.22
C VAL A 182 42.10 23.31 5.65
N VAL A 183 42.13 22.76 4.44
CA VAL A 183 43.37 22.29 3.81
C VAL A 183 44.39 23.44 3.57
N PRO A 184 44.02 24.60 2.99
CA PRO A 184 44.97 25.66 2.77
C PRO A 184 45.50 26.27 4.06
N ASN A 185 44.68 26.31 5.13
CA ASN A 185 45.04 26.96 6.39
C ASN A 185 45.55 25.99 7.47
N LEU A 186 45.62 24.67 7.16
CA LEU A 186 45.95 23.59 8.12
C LEU A 186 45.12 23.65 9.42
N ALA A 187 43.85 24.06 9.31
CA ALA A 187 42.97 24.34 10.42
C ALA A 187 42.34 23.06 10.99
N PHE A 188 43.14 22.23 11.66
CA PHE A 188 42.74 20.93 12.19
C PHE A 188 41.61 21.00 13.24
N GLU A 189 41.57 22.06 14.06
CA GLU A 189 40.48 22.25 15.03
C GLU A 189 39.16 22.43 14.32
N THR A 190 39.11 23.23 13.27
CA THR A 190 37.91 23.43 12.45
C THR A 190 37.49 22.12 11.75
N LEU A 191 38.46 21.28 11.35
CA LEU A 191 38.18 19.98 10.75
C LEU A 191 37.40 19.09 11.71
N TRP A 192 37.84 18.97 12.96
CA TRP A 192 37.15 18.12 13.94
C TRP A 192 35.75 18.64 14.30
N VAL A 193 35.54 19.95 14.37
CA VAL A 193 34.22 20.53 14.57
C VAL A 193 33.32 20.23 13.37
N LEU A 194 33.77 20.41 12.15
CA LEU A 194 32.99 20.07 10.95
C LEU A 194 32.73 18.57 10.84
N ALA A 195 33.71 17.73 11.17
CA ALA A 195 33.56 16.27 11.15
C ALA A 195 32.55 15.78 12.18
N SER A 196 32.56 16.32 13.40
CA SER A 196 31.57 15.98 14.41
C SER A 196 30.16 16.43 13.99
N GLY A 197 30.01 17.62 13.41
CA GLY A 197 28.75 18.13 12.89
C GLY A 197 28.17 17.28 11.77
N ILE A 198 28.98 16.91 10.77
CA ILE A 198 28.52 16.06 9.67
C ILE A 198 28.16 14.65 10.13
N PHE A 199 28.88 14.11 11.12
CA PHE A 199 28.56 12.81 11.71
C PHE A 199 27.16 12.81 12.35
N VAL A 200 26.81 13.86 13.07
CA VAL A 200 25.46 14.04 13.65
C VAL A 200 24.40 14.11 12.53
N VAL A 201 24.68 14.85 11.45
CA VAL A 201 23.78 14.92 10.29
C VAL A 201 23.58 13.54 9.67
N PHE A 202 24.63 12.74 9.51
CA PHE A 202 24.53 11.38 8.97
C PHE A 202 23.72 10.44 9.89
N LEU A 203 23.85 10.60 11.21
CA LEU A 203 23.07 9.84 12.16
C LEU A 203 21.56 10.15 12.01
N PHE A 204 21.20 11.43 11.91
CA PHE A 204 19.83 11.85 11.68
C PHE A 204 19.32 11.40 10.30
N ASP A 205 20.13 11.51 9.25
CA ASP A 205 19.78 11.01 7.91
C ASP A 205 19.47 9.51 7.93
N PHE A 206 20.30 8.71 8.62
CA PHE A 206 20.08 7.28 8.79
C PHE A 206 18.74 6.97 9.51
N ILE A 207 18.48 7.68 10.61
CA ILE A 207 17.25 7.50 11.38
C ILE A 207 16.03 7.89 10.53
N LEU A 208 16.09 9.03 9.84
CA LEU A 208 14.98 9.50 9.00
C LEU A 208 14.72 8.56 7.82
N LYS A 209 15.74 8.02 7.16
CA LYS A 209 15.57 7.02 6.10
C LYS A 209 14.92 5.76 6.62
N SER A 210 15.33 5.28 7.79
CA SER A 210 14.73 4.10 8.43
C SER A 210 13.26 4.33 8.78
N LEU A 211 12.93 5.47 9.37
CA LEU A 211 11.56 5.86 9.69
C LEU A 211 10.71 6.03 8.43
N ARG A 212 11.23 6.69 7.40
CA ARG A 212 10.53 6.85 6.11
C ARG A 212 10.14 5.51 5.51
N ASN A 213 11.10 4.58 5.42
CA ASN A 213 10.84 3.25 4.88
C ASN A 213 9.79 2.50 5.72
N TYR A 214 9.91 2.54 7.04
CA TYR A 214 8.94 1.93 7.94
C TYR A 214 7.52 2.49 7.74
N PHE A 215 7.36 3.81 7.63
CA PHE A 215 6.05 4.42 7.40
C PHE A 215 5.44 4.04 6.04
N ILE A 216 6.26 3.98 5.00
CA ILE A 216 5.82 3.54 3.67
C ILE A 216 5.36 2.08 3.72
N ASP A 217 6.10 1.20 4.39
CA ASP A 217 5.77 -0.22 4.52
C ASP A 217 4.48 -0.42 5.34
N VAL A 218 4.28 0.35 6.42
CA VAL A 218 3.04 0.32 7.21
C VAL A 218 1.84 0.78 6.39
N ALA A 219 1.98 1.88 5.62
CA ALA A 219 0.92 2.36 4.72
C ALA A 219 0.60 1.32 3.64
N GLY A 220 1.63 0.72 3.04
CA GLY A 220 1.49 -0.34 2.05
C GLY A 220 0.77 -1.56 2.60
N LYS A 221 1.18 -2.08 3.75
CA LYS A 221 0.55 -3.23 4.41
C LYS A 221 -0.93 -3.00 4.71
N LYS A 222 -1.29 -1.81 5.22
CA LYS A 222 -2.69 -1.48 5.49
C LYS A 222 -3.54 -1.48 4.22
N SER A 223 -3.03 -0.85 3.16
CA SER A 223 -3.71 -0.78 1.87
C SER A 223 -3.84 -2.16 1.23
N ASP A 224 -2.79 -2.98 1.31
CA ASP A 224 -2.74 -4.35 0.80
C ASP A 224 -3.84 -5.24 1.39
N ILE A 225 -3.98 -5.27 2.72
CA ILE A 225 -5.01 -6.06 3.40
C ILE A 225 -6.42 -5.63 2.95
N LEU A 226 -6.69 -4.32 2.89
CA LEU A 226 -8.01 -3.81 2.53
C LEU A 226 -8.36 -4.10 1.07
N ILE A 227 -7.42 -3.90 0.15
CA ILE A 227 -7.65 -4.09 -1.28
C ILE A 227 -7.73 -5.58 -1.62
N SER A 228 -6.84 -6.41 -1.05
CA SER A 228 -6.87 -7.86 -1.21
C SER A 228 -8.18 -8.47 -0.71
N SER A 229 -8.68 -8.00 0.45
CA SER A 229 -9.97 -8.43 0.98
C SER A 229 -11.14 -8.05 0.06
N LYS A 230 -11.16 -6.81 -0.46
CA LYS A 230 -12.18 -6.36 -1.42
C LYS A 230 -12.15 -7.17 -2.71
N LEU A 231 -10.95 -7.40 -3.25
CA LEU A 231 -10.77 -8.16 -4.48
C LEU A 231 -11.25 -9.61 -4.31
N PHE A 232 -10.86 -10.25 -3.21
CA PHE A 232 -11.28 -11.63 -2.93
C PHE A 232 -12.79 -11.73 -2.71
N SER A 233 -13.40 -10.78 -1.98
CA SER A 233 -14.86 -10.71 -1.80
C SER A 233 -15.58 -10.56 -3.14
N LYS A 234 -15.07 -9.71 -4.04
CA LYS A 234 -15.61 -9.53 -5.39
C LYS A 234 -15.56 -10.82 -6.20
N VAL A 235 -14.40 -11.51 -6.20
CA VAL A 235 -14.21 -12.77 -6.92
C VAL A 235 -15.20 -13.86 -6.45
N MET A 236 -15.43 -13.94 -5.14
CA MET A 236 -16.37 -14.91 -4.58
C MET A 236 -17.85 -14.56 -4.84
N GLY A 237 -18.14 -13.28 -5.14
CA GLY A 237 -19.49 -12.80 -5.45
C GLY A 237 -19.80 -12.73 -6.96
N ILE A 238 -18.88 -13.10 -7.86
CA ILE A 238 -19.14 -13.08 -9.31
C ILE A 238 -20.19 -14.12 -9.68
N ARG A 239 -21.16 -13.72 -10.52
CA ARG A 239 -22.19 -14.63 -11.05
C ARG A 239 -21.56 -15.76 -11.85
N MET A 240 -22.06 -17.00 -11.65
CA MET A 240 -21.55 -18.19 -12.35
C MET A 240 -21.61 -18.07 -13.88
N GLU A 241 -22.57 -17.30 -14.42
CA GLU A 241 -22.68 -17.01 -15.86
C GLU A 241 -21.49 -16.23 -16.40
N SER A 242 -20.88 -15.37 -15.56
CA SER A 242 -19.73 -14.51 -15.90
C SER A 242 -18.39 -15.18 -15.56
N LYS A 243 -18.38 -16.45 -15.14
CA LYS A 243 -17.17 -17.18 -14.80
C LYS A 243 -16.21 -17.22 -15.99
N PRO A 244 -14.94 -16.80 -15.81
CA PRO A 244 -13.94 -16.89 -16.86
C PRO A 244 -13.72 -18.31 -17.37
N PRO A 245 -13.49 -18.50 -18.68
CA PRO A 245 -13.34 -19.84 -19.29
C PRO A 245 -12.10 -20.58 -18.81
N SER A 246 -11.03 -19.87 -18.43
CA SER A 246 -9.80 -20.47 -17.88
C SER A 246 -9.57 -20.01 -16.45
N VAL A 247 -9.66 -20.97 -15.52
CA VAL A 247 -9.38 -20.74 -14.08
C VAL A 247 -7.92 -20.35 -13.85
N GLY A 248 -6.99 -20.96 -14.60
CA GLY A 248 -5.56 -20.68 -14.47
C GLY A 248 -5.20 -19.25 -14.95
N ALA A 249 -5.76 -18.80 -16.08
CA ALA A 249 -5.57 -17.42 -16.54
C ALA A 249 -6.18 -16.43 -15.56
N PHE A 250 -7.36 -16.74 -15.01
CA PHE A 250 -8.02 -15.89 -14.02
C PHE A 250 -7.24 -15.78 -12.70
N ALA A 251 -6.72 -16.89 -12.18
CA ALA A 251 -5.85 -16.92 -11.02
C ALA A 251 -4.59 -16.05 -11.23
N ARG A 252 -4.02 -16.10 -12.43
CA ARG A 252 -2.89 -15.24 -12.80
C ARG A 252 -3.26 -13.77 -12.80
N HIS A 253 -4.43 -13.40 -13.32
CA HIS A 253 -4.92 -12.02 -13.29
C HIS A 253 -5.05 -11.49 -11.86
N LEU A 254 -5.54 -12.31 -10.93
CA LEU A 254 -5.58 -11.95 -9.51
C LEU A 254 -4.19 -11.75 -8.90
N GLN A 255 -3.23 -12.60 -9.29
CA GLN A 255 -1.84 -12.47 -8.85
C GLN A 255 -1.19 -11.17 -9.38
N GLU A 256 -1.64 -10.64 -10.52
CA GLU A 256 -1.14 -9.36 -11.05
C GLU A 256 -1.43 -8.17 -10.13
N PHE A 257 -2.36 -8.32 -9.17
CA PHE A 257 -2.54 -7.33 -8.11
C PHE A 257 -1.24 -7.04 -7.33
N GLU A 258 -0.36 -8.03 -7.19
CA GLU A 258 0.95 -7.84 -6.56
C GLU A 258 1.79 -6.78 -7.28
N SER A 259 1.71 -6.70 -8.60
CA SER A 259 2.42 -5.67 -9.40
C SER A 259 1.89 -4.27 -9.12
N ILE A 260 0.58 -4.13 -8.91
CA ILE A 260 -0.04 -2.86 -8.51
C ILE A 260 0.44 -2.49 -7.11
N ARG A 261 0.40 -3.44 -6.17
CA ARG A 261 0.86 -3.26 -4.80
C ARG A 261 2.32 -2.80 -4.76
N GLU A 262 3.21 -3.50 -5.47
CA GLU A 262 4.63 -3.17 -5.52
C GLU A 262 4.89 -1.77 -6.09
N PHE A 263 4.07 -1.34 -7.06
CA PHE A 263 4.19 0.02 -7.60
C PHE A 263 3.85 1.09 -6.57
N PHE A 264 2.83 0.89 -5.75
CA PHE A 264 2.37 1.87 -4.76
C PHE A 264 3.01 1.72 -3.36
N THR A 265 3.87 0.71 -3.18
CA THR A 265 4.63 0.52 -1.93
C THR A 265 6.11 0.86 -2.13
N SER A 266 6.77 1.22 -1.07
CA SER A 266 8.21 1.43 -0.87
C SER A 266 9.03 2.22 -1.92
N ALA A 267 9.65 1.57 -2.89
CA ALA A 267 10.67 2.20 -3.75
C ALA A 267 10.11 3.24 -4.74
N THR A 268 8.89 3.00 -5.26
CA THR A 268 8.25 3.88 -6.24
C THR A 268 7.84 5.20 -5.62
N VAL A 269 7.18 5.13 -4.45
CA VAL A 269 6.74 6.33 -3.72
C VAL A 269 7.96 7.16 -3.33
N SER A 270 9.02 6.54 -2.81
CA SER A 270 10.27 7.22 -2.47
C SER A 270 10.87 7.92 -3.68
N ALA A 271 11.02 7.23 -4.80
CA ALA A 271 11.63 7.81 -6.00
C ALA A 271 10.79 8.95 -6.61
N LEU A 272 9.45 8.84 -6.58
CA LEU A 272 8.57 9.90 -7.05
C LEU A 272 8.66 11.15 -6.16
N ILE A 273 8.79 10.96 -4.85
CA ILE A 273 8.97 12.04 -3.88
C ILE A 273 10.35 12.69 -4.02
N ASP A 274 11.40 11.91 -4.31
CA ASP A 274 12.77 12.39 -4.43
C ASP A 274 13.02 13.11 -5.77
N LEU A 275 12.17 12.92 -6.79
CA LEU A 275 12.32 13.54 -8.12
C LEU A 275 12.36 15.08 -8.12
N PRO A 276 11.46 15.82 -7.42
CA PRO A 276 11.53 17.27 -7.37
C PRO A 276 12.84 17.81 -6.79
N PHE A 277 13.50 17.04 -5.94
CA PHE A 277 14.78 17.43 -5.34
C PHE A 277 15.95 17.37 -6.31
N ALA A 278 15.85 16.65 -7.44
CA ALA A 278 16.83 16.74 -8.52
C ALA A 278 16.95 18.20 -9.02
N ILE A 279 15.83 18.91 -9.14
CA ILE A 279 15.84 20.33 -9.52
C ILE A 279 16.51 21.17 -8.42
N LEU A 280 16.22 20.89 -7.15
CA LEU A 280 16.85 21.56 -6.02
C LEU A 280 18.39 21.41 -6.07
N PHE A 281 18.88 20.19 -6.33
CA PHE A 281 20.32 19.96 -6.45
C PHE A 281 20.96 20.71 -7.64
N LEU A 282 20.27 20.80 -8.77
CA LEU A 282 20.74 21.63 -9.90
C LEU A 282 20.79 23.11 -9.54
N VAL A 283 19.78 23.63 -8.83
CA VAL A 283 19.79 25.02 -8.33
C VAL A 283 20.96 25.25 -7.37
N ILE A 284 21.24 24.32 -6.46
CA ILE A 284 22.37 24.44 -5.54
C ILE A 284 23.69 24.40 -6.30
N ILE A 285 23.87 23.57 -7.34
CA ILE A 285 25.03 23.56 -8.20
C ILE A 285 25.21 24.93 -8.86
N TRP A 286 24.15 25.50 -9.42
CA TRP A 286 24.16 26.82 -10.02
C TRP A 286 24.61 27.93 -9.05
N LEU A 287 24.08 27.93 -7.83
CA LEU A 287 24.46 28.89 -6.78
C LEU A 287 25.89 28.74 -6.29
N MET A 288 26.46 27.52 -6.35
CA MET A 288 27.80 27.21 -5.84
C MET A 288 28.89 27.27 -6.90
N ALA A 289 28.56 26.93 -8.13
CA ALA A 289 29.54 26.68 -9.21
C ALA A 289 29.12 27.31 -10.55
N GLY A 290 28.11 28.18 -10.54
CA GLY A 290 27.74 28.95 -11.74
C GLY A 290 27.42 28.08 -12.96
N ASP A 291 28.10 28.38 -14.06
CA ASP A 291 27.86 27.75 -15.37
C ASP A 291 28.17 26.25 -15.43
N LEU A 292 28.84 25.72 -14.41
CA LEU A 292 29.11 24.29 -14.31
C LEU A 292 27.81 23.44 -14.28
N VAL A 293 26.67 24.04 -13.91
CA VAL A 293 25.36 23.38 -13.89
C VAL A 293 24.89 22.89 -15.26
N TYR A 294 25.35 23.51 -16.34
CA TYR A 294 24.94 23.09 -17.70
C TYR A 294 25.37 21.66 -18.04
N VAL A 295 26.45 21.15 -17.46
CA VAL A 295 26.95 19.79 -17.71
C VAL A 295 25.93 18.74 -17.21
N PRO A 296 25.56 18.70 -15.92
CA PRO A 296 24.53 17.75 -15.45
C PRO A 296 23.17 18.03 -16.07
N MET A 297 22.84 19.27 -16.41
CA MET A 297 21.55 19.61 -17.07
C MET A 297 21.46 18.95 -18.46
N VAL A 298 22.52 18.99 -19.27
CA VAL A 298 22.57 18.27 -20.55
C VAL A 298 22.46 16.77 -20.31
N GLY A 299 23.13 16.22 -19.30
CA GLY A 299 22.99 14.81 -18.92
C GLY A 299 21.53 14.43 -18.58
N VAL A 300 20.85 15.26 -17.82
CA VAL A 300 19.42 15.10 -17.49
C VAL A 300 18.55 15.07 -18.76
N VAL A 301 18.76 16.02 -19.68
CA VAL A 301 18.02 16.08 -20.96
C VAL A 301 18.26 14.81 -21.79
N ILE A 302 19.50 14.36 -21.90
CA ILE A 302 19.83 13.11 -22.62
C ILE A 302 19.09 11.92 -22.01
N LEU A 303 19.06 11.79 -20.69
CA LEU A 303 18.35 10.70 -20.01
C LEU A 303 16.83 10.76 -20.22
N ILE A 304 16.24 11.94 -20.17
CA ILE A 304 14.81 12.13 -20.45
C ILE A 304 14.49 11.71 -21.89
N VAL A 305 15.25 12.18 -22.87
CA VAL A 305 15.06 11.81 -24.28
C VAL A 305 15.20 10.30 -24.50
N HIS A 306 16.25 9.71 -23.94
CA HIS A 306 16.45 8.25 -23.98
C HIS A 306 15.30 7.48 -23.35
N SER A 307 14.84 7.93 -22.18
CA SER A 307 13.69 7.32 -21.50
C SER A 307 12.41 7.37 -22.36
N LEU A 308 12.14 8.50 -23.01
CA LEU A 308 10.98 8.66 -23.89
C LEU A 308 11.05 7.75 -25.12
N LEU A 309 12.22 7.62 -25.73
CA LEU A 309 12.44 6.74 -26.89
C LEU A 309 12.21 5.26 -26.56
N ILE A 310 12.57 4.83 -25.37
CA ILE A 310 12.44 3.43 -24.93
C ILE A 310 11.02 3.07 -24.45
N GLN A 311 10.18 4.04 -24.12
CA GLN A 311 8.83 3.75 -23.58
C GLN A 311 7.97 2.88 -24.52
N GLY A 312 8.03 3.11 -25.82
CA GLY A 312 7.26 2.33 -26.80
C GLY A 312 7.65 0.83 -26.82
N PRO A 313 8.94 0.51 -27.08
CA PRO A 313 9.45 -0.86 -27.00
C PRO A 313 9.22 -1.53 -25.63
N LEU A 314 9.39 -0.77 -24.54
CA LEU A 314 9.21 -1.25 -23.18
C LEU A 314 7.75 -1.67 -22.92
N ARG A 315 6.79 -0.81 -23.27
CA ARG A 315 5.37 -1.10 -23.10
C ARG A 315 4.96 -2.37 -23.87
N ARG A 316 5.36 -2.48 -25.14
CA ARG A 316 5.08 -3.69 -25.95
C ARG A 316 5.67 -4.94 -25.32
N SER A 317 6.89 -4.84 -24.79
CA SER A 317 7.55 -5.96 -24.11
C SER A 317 6.78 -6.37 -22.85
N ILE A 318 6.26 -5.45 -22.07
CA ILE A 318 5.49 -5.75 -20.85
C ILE A 318 4.15 -6.43 -21.21
N GLU A 319 3.42 -5.90 -22.19
CA GLU A 319 2.16 -6.48 -22.66
C GLU A 319 2.35 -7.92 -23.19
N GLU A 320 3.40 -8.17 -23.97
CA GLU A 320 3.77 -9.50 -24.47
C GLU A 320 4.14 -10.45 -23.32
N GLY A 321 4.92 -9.99 -22.35
CA GLY A 321 5.30 -10.77 -21.18
C GLY A 321 4.13 -11.17 -20.29
N SER A 322 3.20 -10.26 -20.05
CA SER A 322 1.99 -10.58 -19.29
C SER A 322 1.15 -11.65 -19.98
N ARG A 323 1.00 -11.54 -21.32
CA ARG A 323 0.29 -12.55 -22.12
C ARG A 323 0.96 -13.92 -22.06
N LEU A 324 2.28 -14.01 -22.26
CA LEU A 324 3.04 -15.24 -22.18
C LEU A 324 2.98 -15.88 -20.79
N ALA A 325 3.07 -15.05 -19.73
CA ALA A 325 2.94 -15.51 -18.36
C ALA A 325 1.55 -16.11 -18.10
N SER A 326 0.48 -15.45 -18.57
CA SER A 326 -0.89 -15.94 -18.41
C SER A 326 -1.12 -17.26 -19.13
N GLN A 327 -0.59 -17.43 -20.36
CA GLN A 327 -0.65 -18.70 -21.10
C GLN A 327 0.10 -19.83 -20.37
N LYS A 328 1.30 -19.54 -19.87
CA LYS A 328 2.10 -20.51 -19.11
C LYS A 328 1.36 -20.97 -17.85
N TYR A 329 0.75 -20.02 -17.10
CA TYR A 329 -0.04 -20.32 -15.90
C TYR A 329 -1.30 -21.11 -16.22
N ALA A 330 -2.01 -20.78 -17.30
CA ALA A 330 -3.17 -21.51 -17.75
C ALA A 330 -2.79 -22.98 -18.05
N ASN A 331 -1.74 -23.20 -18.84
CA ASN A 331 -1.25 -24.55 -19.15
C ASN A 331 -0.90 -25.34 -17.87
N LEU A 332 -0.25 -24.70 -16.89
CA LEU A 332 0.12 -25.36 -15.63
C LEU A 332 -1.13 -25.78 -14.82
N ILE A 333 -2.03 -24.85 -14.57
CA ILE A 333 -3.22 -25.09 -13.74
C ILE A 333 -4.14 -26.12 -14.41
N GLU A 334 -4.36 -26.00 -15.72
CA GLU A 334 -5.18 -26.95 -16.48
C GLU A 334 -4.57 -28.36 -16.53
N SER A 335 -3.24 -28.43 -16.66
CA SER A 335 -2.53 -29.71 -16.61
C SER A 335 -2.63 -30.38 -15.24
N LEU A 336 -2.54 -29.60 -14.16
CA LEU A 336 -2.66 -30.11 -12.79
C LEU A 336 -4.10 -30.48 -12.45
N ALA A 337 -5.07 -29.67 -12.85
CA ALA A 337 -6.50 -29.96 -12.64
C ALA A 337 -6.96 -31.23 -13.39
N GLY A 338 -6.39 -31.46 -14.58
CA GLY A 338 -6.67 -32.65 -15.40
C GLY A 338 -5.66 -33.79 -15.26
N LEU A 339 -4.81 -33.79 -14.21
CA LEU A 339 -3.66 -34.70 -14.11
C LEU A 339 -4.05 -36.17 -14.19
N GLU A 340 -5.16 -36.57 -13.62
CA GLU A 340 -5.68 -37.93 -13.69
C GLU A 340 -6.01 -38.32 -15.14
N THR A 341 -6.75 -37.45 -15.83
CA THR A 341 -7.10 -37.65 -17.25
C THR A 341 -5.85 -37.71 -18.14
N VAL A 342 -4.90 -36.82 -17.92
CA VAL A 342 -3.62 -36.81 -18.65
C VAL A 342 -2.86 -38.12 -18.47
N LYS A 343 -2.85 -38.69 -17.26
CA LYS A 343 -2.21 -39.97 -16.96
C LYS A 343 -2.97 -41.16 -17.58
N MET A 344 -4.31 -41.14 -17.48
CA MET A 344 -5.15 -42.19 -18.06
C MET A 344 -5.00 -42.28 -19.59
N LEU A 345 -4.87 -41.12 -20.24
CA LEU A 345 -4.70 -41.04 -21.70
C LEU A 345 -3.23 -41.17 -22.16
N SER A 346 -2.29 -41.37 -21.23
CA SER A 346 -0.85 -41.43 -21.52
C SER A 346 -0.34 -40.18 -22.28
N ALA A 347 -0.96 -39.00 -22.03
CA ALA A 347 -0.70 -37.77 -22.78
C ALA A 347 0.42 -36.88 -22.15
N GLN A 348 1.19 -37.41 -21.18
CA GLN A 348 2.19 -36.64 -20.43
C GLN A 348 3.20 -35.94 -21.35
N SER A 349 3.70 -36.63 -22.36
CA SER A 349 4.69 -36.07 -23.29
C SER A 349 4.15 -34.90 -24.12
N GLN A 350 2.85 -34.91 -24.45
CA GLN A 350 2.21 -33.80 -25.18
C GLN A 350 2.10 -32.57 -24.29
N PHE A 351 1.73 -32.71 -23.00
CA PHE A 351 1.65 -31.61 -22.06
C PHE A 351 3.04 -31.11 -21.69
N GLN A 352 4.03 -31.99 -21.57
CA GLN A 352 5.42 -31.59 -21.35
C GLN A 352 5.95 -30.78 -22.54
N TYR A 353 5.71 -31.18 -23.77
CA TYR A 353 6.11 -30.43 -24.96
C TYR A 353 5.49 -29.01 -24.97
N ARG A 354 4.20 -28.86 -24.68
CA ARG A 354 3.53 -27.55 -24.57
C ARG A 354 4.14 -26.68 -23.48
N TRP A 355 4.52 -27.28 -22.35
CA TRP A 355 5.20 -26.59 -21.27
C TRP A 355 6.58 -26.09 -21.69
N GLU A 356 7.38 -26.95 -22.33
CA GLU A 356 8.72 -26.62 -22.82
C GLU A 356 8.67 -25.51 -23.86
N GLU A 357 7.71 -25.55 -24.79
CA GLU A 357 7.46 -24.48 -25.76
C GLU A 357 7.13 -23.15 -25.06
N ALA A 358 6.21 -23.16 -24.10
CA ALA A 358 5.85 -21.96 -23.34
C ALA A 358 7.05 -21.40 -22.56
N VAL A 359 7.88 -22.26 -21.96
CA VAL A 359 9.08 -21.86 -21.24
C VAL A 359 10.13 -21.29 -22.19
N ALA A 360 10.33 -21.88 -23.38
CA ALA A 360 11.26 -21.39 -24.38
C ALA A 360 10.86 -19.99 -24.90
N HIS A 361 9.57 -19.79 -25.20
CA HIS A 361 9.05 -18.47 -25.57
C HIS A 361 9.25 -17.43 -24.45
N MET A 362 8.99 -17.82 -23.21
CA MET A 362 9.18 -16.94 -22.05
C MET A 362 10.66 -16.60 -21.84
N ALA A 363 11.57 -17.56 -22.02
CA ALA A 363 13.02 -17.34 -21.91
C ALA A 363 13.51 -16.35 -22.97
N ASN A 364 13.09 -16.49 -24.22
CA ASN A 364 13.42 -15.57 -25.31
C ASN A 364 12.89 -14.16 -25.05
N TRP A 365 11.66 -14.07 -24.55
CA TRP A 365 11.07 -12.80 -24.15
C TRP A 365 11.84 -12.17 -22.98
N ASN A 366 12.21 -12.93 -21.95
CA ASN A 366 12.98 -12.44 -20.81
C ASN A 366 14.32 -11.81 -21.25
N ILE A 367 15.03 -12.44 -22.20
CA ILE A 367 16.27 -11.91 -22.76
C ILE A 367 16.01 -10.56 -23.44
N LYS A 368 14.96 -10.45 -24.26
CA LYS A 368 14.58 -9.23 -24.96
C LYS A 368 14.20 -8.10 -24.00
N SER A 369 13.38 -8.42 -23.01
CA SER A 369 12.93 -7.48 -21.96
C SER A 369 14.11 -6.99 -21.12
N ARG A 370 15.00 -7.90 -20.74
CA ARG A 370 16.21 -7.57 -19.96
C ARG A 370 17.13 -6.63 -20.73
N ARG A 371 17.33 -6.85 -22.03
CA ARG A 371 18.14 -5.93 -22.86
C ARG A 371 17.60 -4.50 -22.86
N ILE A 372 16.28 -4.32 -22.86
CA ILE A 372 15.66 -3.00 -22.79
C ILE A 372 15.94 -2.36 -21.42
N THR A 373 15.79 -3.10 -20.33
CA THR A 373 16.04 -2.60 -18.97
C THR A 373 17.52 -2.29 -18.76
N ASP A 374 18.42 -3.17 -19.22
CA ASP A 374 19.87 -2.99 -19.12
C ASP A 374 20.33 -1.77 -19.94
N SER A 375 19.69 -1.51 -21.08
CA SER A 375 19.97 -0.29 -21.89
C SER A 375 19.69 1.00 -21.09
N ILE A 376 18.63 1.03 -20.27
CA ILE A 376 18.32 2.17 -19.41
C ILE A 376 19.43 2.38 -18.37
N GLN A 377 19.85 1.32 -17.70
CA GLN A 377 20.88 1.38 -16.67
C GLN A 377 22.25 1.76 -17.26
N ASN A 378 22.59 1.17 -18.40
CA ASN A 378 23.85 1.45 -19.09
C ASN A 378 23.93 2.89 -19.61
N ALA A 379 22.82 3.39 -20.20
CA ALA A 379 22.74 4.78 -20.62
C ALA A 379 22.87 5.75 -19.44
N ALA A 380 22.23 5.42 -18.32
CA ALA A 380 22.32 6.22 -17.10
C ALA A 380 23.74 6.24 -16.52
N GLY A 381 24.39 5.07 -16.46
CA GLY A 381 25.79 4.97 -16.03
C GLY A 381 26.71 5.74 -16.95
N PHE A 382 26.56 5.64 -18.28
CA PHE A 382 27.33 6.39 -19.25
C PHE A 382 27.18 7.90 -19.10
N VAL A 383 25.93 8.39 -18.98
CA VAL A 383 25.64 9.82 -18.78
C VAL A 383 26.23 10.30 -17.46
N GLN A 384 26.15 9.53 -16.38
CA GLN A 384 26.70 9.87 -15.08
C GLN A 384 28.24 10.02 -15.16
N GLN A 385 28.93 9.04 -15.79
CA GLN A 385 30.38 9.08 -15.96
C GLN A 385 30.83 10.23 -16.88
N SER A 386 30.11 10.42 -17.99
CA SER A 386 30.37 11.52 -18.92
C SER A 386 30.17 12.89 -18.26
N SER A 387 29.09 13.03 -17.44
CA SER A 387 28.87 14.24 -16.66
C SER A 387 30.01 14.50 -15.68
N ASN A 388 30.48 13.47 -14.97
CA ASN A 388 31.59 13.63 -14.04
C ASN A 388 32.87 14.13 -14.76
N VAL A 389 33.23 13.54 -15.93
CA VAL A 389 34.37 13.97 -16.71
C VAL A 389 34.15 15.39 -17.23
N GLY A 390 32.97 15.69 -17.77
CA GLY A 390 32.63 17.04 -18.26
C GLY A 390 32.70 18.10 -17.16
N MET A 391 32.22 17.78 -15.96
CA MET A 391 32.29 18.66 -14.78
C MET A 391 33.76 18.96 -14.41
N ILE A 392 34.64 17.94 -14.45
CA ILE A 392 36.04 18.13 -14.13
C ILE A 392 36.72 19.00 -15.20
N ILE A 393 36.49 18.70 -16.49
CA ILE A 393 37.10 19.47 -17.59
C ILE A 393 36.68 20.94 -17.50
N LEU A 394 35.40 21.24 -17.49
CA LEU A 394 34.86 22.60 -17.43
C LEU A 394 35.25 23.28 -16.11
N GLY A 395 35.23 22.56 -15.01
CA GLY A 395 35.61 23.06 -13.70
C GLY A 395 37.08 23.48 -13.61
N VAL A 396 37.98 22.76 -14.28
CA VAL A 396 39.43 23.16 -14.33
C VAL A 396 39.57 24.49 -15.07
N TYR A 397 38.84 24.72 -16.16
CA TYR A 397 38.86 26.03 -16.84
C TYR A 397 38.33 27.15 -15.96
N LEU A 398 37.19 26.92 -15.29
CA LEU A 398 36.63 27.93 -14.37
C LEU A 398 37.51 28.21 -13.16
N ILE A 399 38.28 27.23 -12.68
CA ILE A 399 39.27 27.43 -11.62
C ILE A 399 40.45 28.26 -12.14
N ALA A 400 40.92 28.00 -13.37
CA ALA A 400 41.99 28.77 -13.98
C ALA A 400 41.62 30.24 -14.20
N GLU A 401 40.34 30.52 -14.47
CA GLU A 401 39.76 31.87 -14.59
C GLU A 401 39.48 32.51 -13.22
N GLY A 402 39.59 31.77 -12.12
CA GLY A 402 39.35 32.25 -10.76
C GLY A 402 37.88 32.35 -10.37
N GLU A 403 36.97 31.81 -11.18
CA GLU A 403 35.51 31.84 -10.94
C GLU A 403 35.03 30.71 -10.04
N LEU A 404 35.83 29.64 -9.89
CA LEU A 404 35.49 28.47 -9.10
C LEU A 404 36.61 28.04 -8.18
N THR A 405 36.27 27.55 -6.99
CA THR A 405 37.26 26.96 -6.07
C THR A 405 37.35 25.44 -6.26
N MET A 406 38.45 24.84 -5.82
CA MET A 406 38.62 23.38 -5.87
C MET A 406 37.53 22.64 -5.07
N GLY A 407 37.25 23.14 -3.86
CA GLY A 407 36.18 22.58 -3.05
C GLY A 407 34.76 22.76 -3.69
N GLY A 408 34.57 23.88 -4.40
CA GLY A 408 33.37 24.13 -5.19
C GLY A 408 33.16 23.09 -6.31
N LEU A 409 34.24 22.77 -7.05
CA LEU A 409 34.21 21.74 -8.10
C LEU A 409 33.87 20.36 -7.53
N ILE A 410 34.52 19.94 -6.45
CA ILE A 410 34.28 18.64 -5.83
C ILE A 410 32.85 18.56 -5.32
N ALA A 411 32.37 19.59 -4.63
CA ALA A 411 31.01 19.64 -4.11
C ALA A 411 29.98 19.61 -5.25
N ALA A 412 30.17 20.34 -6.32
CA ALA A 412 29.29 20.35 -7.49
C ALA A 412 29.24 18.98 -8.18
N THR A 413 30.37 18.29 -8.30
CA THR A 413 30.46 16.93 -8.86
C THR A 413 29.68 15.92 -7.99
N MET A 414 29.81 16.02 -6.67
CA MET A 414 29.01 15.19 -5.74
C MET A 414 27.50 15.44 -5.87
N LEU A 415 27.07 16.71 -6.00
CA LEU A 415 25.69 17.10 -6.18
C LEU A 415 25.15 16.67 -7.56
N SER A 416 25.97 16.69 -8.61
CA SER A 416 25.59 16.21 -9.94
C SER A 416 25.13 14.75 -9.90
N GLY A 417 25.84 13.88 -9.18
CA GLY A 417 25.41 12.50 -8.96
C GLY A 417 24.04 12.38 -8.26
N ARG A 418 23.76 13.26 -7.30
CA ARG A 418 22.48 13.32 -6.60
C ARG A 418 21.34 13.90 -7.45
N ALA A 419 21.63 14.79 -8.39
CA ALA A 419 20.66 15.33 -9.33
C ALA A 419 20.26 14.30 -10.41
N ILE A 420 21.21 13.51 -10.90
CA ILE A 420 21.00 12.50 -11.95
C ILE A 420 20.34 11.24 -11.38
N GLY A 421 20.66 10.84 -10.14
CA GLY A 421 20.20 9.60 -9.51
C GLY A 421 18.67 9.38 -9.55
N PRO A 422 17.83 10.31 -9.09
CA PRO A 422 16.37 10.18 -9.15
C PRO A 422 15.81 9.99 -10.56
N LEU A 423 16.45 10.56 -11.58
CA LEU A 423 16.03 10.42 -12.98
C LEU A 423 16.29 9.03 -13.54
N VAL A 424 17.37 8.39 -13.12
CA VAL A 424 17.64 6.97 -13.42
C VAL A 424 16.52 6.10 -12.82
N GLN A 425 16.18 6.36 -11.58
CA GLN A 425 15.09 5.64 -10.92
C GLN A 425 13.73 5.88 -11.60
N LEU A 426 13.45 7.11 -12.07
CA LEU A 426 12.25 7.42 -12.83
C LEU A 426 12.13 6.57 -14.10
N SER A 427 13.23 6.36 -14.82
CA SER A 427 13.26 5.52 -16.02
C SER A 427 12.92 4.05 -15.70
N LEU A 428 13.41 3.52 -14.60
CA LEU A 428 13.05 2.19 -14.09
C LEU A 428 11.60 2.11 -13.59
N LEU A 429 11.11 3.19 -12.98
CA LEU A 429 9.71 3.31 -12.55
C LEU A 429 8.73 3.29 -13.71
N SER A 430 9.12 3.77 -14.89
CA SER A 430 8.29 3.69 -16.09
C SER A 430 7.92 2.24 -16.44
N THR A 431 8.84 1.30 -16.22
CA THR A 431 8.58 -0.15 -16.37
C THR A 431 7.50 -0.62 -15.40
N ARG A 432 7.68 -0.31 -14.12
CA ARG A 432 6.73 -0.69 -13.06
C ARG A 432 5.38 0.00 -13.22
N TYR A 433 5.37 1.26 -13.66
CA TYR A 433 4.14 1.98 -13.96
C TYR A 433 3.33 1.33 -15.08
N ASN A 434 3.98 0.99 -16.21
CA ASN A 434 3.29 0.33 -17.32
C ASN A 434 2.77 -1.06 -16.92
N GLN A 435 3.52 -1.80 -16.10
CA GLN A 435 3.08 -3.08 -15.54
C GLN A 435 1.87 -2.89 -14.62
N ALA A 436 1.94 -1.97 -13.65
CA ALA A 436 0.84 -1.67 -12.75
C ALA A 436 -0.39 -1.16 -13.50
N LYS A 437 -0.22 -0.34 -14.55
CA LYS A 437 -1.31 0.15 -15.38
C LYS A 437 -2.00 -0.99 -16.15
N SER A 438 -1.23 -1.92 -16.73
CA SER A 438 -1.78 -3.11 -17.39
C SER A 438 -2.57 -3.97 -16.40
N SER A 439 -1.97 -4.28 -15.27
CA SER A 439 -2.61 -5.06 -14.19
C SER A 439 -3.87 -4.37 -13.65
N MET A 440 -3.85 -3.04 -13.51
CA MET A 440 -5.01 -2.25 -13.08
C MET A 440 -6.17 -2.36 -14.07
N THR A 441 -5.88 -2.33 -15.36
CA THR A 441 -6.91 -2.51 -16.41
C THR A 441 -7.56 -3.88 -16.31
N ILE A 442 -6.78 -4.93 -16.09
CA ILE A 442 -7.27 -6.31 -15.94
C ILE A 442 -8.12 -6.43 -14.68
N ILE A 443 -7.66 -5.90 -13.55
CA ILE A 443 -8.40 -5.98 -12.29
C ILE A 443 -9.67 -5.13 -12.33
N ASN A 444 -9.67 -3.98 -12.98
CA ASN A 444 -10.89 -3.20 -13.19
C ASN A 444 -11.96 -4.01 -13.95
N GLN A 445 -11.57 -4.77 -14.98
CA GLN A 445 -12.50 -5.66 -15.67
C GLN A 445 -13.12 -6.70 -14.72
N VAL A 446 -12.33 -7.25 -13.78
CA VAL A 446 -12.83 -8.17 -12.75
C VAL A 446 -13.78 -7.46 -11.77
N MET A 447 -13.44 -6.23 -11.37
CA MET A 447 -14.26 -5.44 -10.45
C MET A 447 -15.59 -4.96 -11.07
N GLU A 448 -15.66 -4.84 -12.38
CA GLU A 448 -16.87 -4.47 -13.14
C GLU A 448 -17.78 -5.66 -13.47
N MET A 449 -17.32 -6.91 -13.24
CA MET A 449 -18.17 -8.09 -13.46
C MET A 449 -19.41 -8.05 -12.57
N PRO A 450 -20.58 -8.52 -13.06
CA PRO A 450 -21.80 -8.52 -12.28
C PRO A 450 -21.71 -9.47 -11.08
N ASP A 451 -22.20 -9.00 -9.93
CA ASP A 451 -22.29 -9.75 -8.68
C ASP A 451 -23.63 -10.46 -8.55
N GLU A 452 -23.68 -11.49 -7.68
CA GLU A 452 -24.92 -12.18 -7.29
C GLU A 452 -25.76 -11.36 -6.30
N GLN A 453 -25.23 -10.23 -5.77
CA GLN A 453 -25.92 -9.37 -4.78
C GLN A 453 -26.62 -8.19 -5.45
#